data_c87ec45b30e5410ea7e5cb9e48d79546
#
_entry.id   c87ec45b30e5410ea7e5cb9e48d79546
#
_cell.length_a   1.000
_cell.length_b   1.000
_cell.length_c   1.000
_cell.angle_alpha   90.00
_cell.angle_beta   90.00
_cell.angle_gamma   90.00
#
_symmetry.space_group_name_H-M   'P 1'
#
loop_
_entity.id
_entity.type
_entity.pdbx_description
1 polymer ?
#
loop_
_entity_poly.entity_id
_entity_poly.type
_entity_poly.pdbx_seq_one_letter_code
_entity_poly.pdbx_strand_id
1 'polypeptide(L)'
;MSRFFIDRPIFAWVIALVIMLAGGLAILKLPINQYPSIAPPAVGISVSYPGASAQTVQDTVVQVIEQQLNGIDGLRYISSESNSDASMSITVTFDQGVDPDIAQVQVQNKLQLATPLLPQEVQQQGIRVTKAVRNFLMVIGGVSEAGSMDRFD
;
A
#
# COMPACT_ATOMS: atom_id res chain seq x y z
N MET A 1 -23.25 42.93 21.34
CA MET A 1 -23.67 42.01 20.26
C MET A 1 -24.85 41.10 20.64
N SER A 2 -25.07 40.73 21.90
CA SER A 2 -26.16 39.85 22.33
C SER A 2 -27.56 40.41 22.09
N ARG A 3 -27.76 41.71 22.20
CA ARG A 3 -29.09 42.35 21.96
C ARG A 3 -29.61 42.16 20.53
N PHE A 4 -28.75 42.07 19.52
CA PHE A 4 -29.14 41.86 18.14
C PHE A 4 -29.87 40.53 17.91
N PHE A 5 -29.42 39.48 18.61
CA PHE A 5 -29.99 38.13 18.52
C PHE A 5 -31.28 37.99 19.32
N ILE A 6 -31.45 38.80 20.40
CA ILE A 6 -32.66 38.81 21.21
C ILE A 6 -33.81 39.46 20.43
N ASP A 7 -33.54 40.53 19.68
CA ASP A 7 -34.52 41.24 18.91
C ASP A 7 -34.90 40.53 17.58
N ARG A 8 -34.12 39.56 17.14
CA ARG A 8 -34.36 38.81 15.87
C ARG A 8 -34.14 37.30 16.05
N PRO A 9 -35.06 36.60 16.71
CA PRO A 9 -34.90 35.18 17.01
C PRO A 9 -34.83 34.29 15.74
N ILE A 10 -35.52 34.66 14.66
CA ILE A 10 -35.50 33.93 13.38
C ILE A 10 -34.08 33.91 12.78
N PHE A 11 -33.34 35.01 12.90
CA PHE A 11 -31.98 35.10 12.37
C PHE A 11 -31.02 34.20 13.14
N ALA A 12 -31.20 34.08 14.46
CA ALA A 12 -30.41 33.14 15.29
C ALA A 12 -30.64 31.68 14.89
N TRP A 13 -31.90 31.31 14.62
CA TRP A 13 -32.25 29.95 14.16
C TRP A 13 -31.63 29.60 12.80
N VAL A 14 -31.68 30.54 11.85
CA VAL A 14 -31.07 30.33 10.52
C VAL A 14 -29.56 30.12 10.63
N ILE A 15 -28.87 30.95 11.43
CA ILE A 15 -27.42 30.78 11.64
C ILE A 15 -27.12 29.44 12.31
N ALA A 16 -27.89 29.04 13.32
CA ALA A 16 -27.70 27.77 14.00
C ALA A 16 -27.87 26.58 13.03
N LEU A 17 -28.88 26.60 12.16
CA LEU A 17 -29.10 25.60 11.14
C LEU A 17 -27.95 25.53 10.11
N VAL A 18 -27.47 26.70 9.65
CA VAL A 18 -26.35 26.77 8.71
C VAL A 18 -25.05 26.18 9.31
N ILE A 19 -24.76 26.52 10.58
CA ILE A 19 -23.61 25.99 11.30
C ILE A 19 -23.73 24.47 11.49
N MET A 20 -24.95 24.00 11.84
CA MET A 20 -25.22 22.57 12.01
C MET A 20 -25.00 21.78 10.69
N LEU A 21 -25.52 22.28 9.57
CA LEU A 21 -25.35 21.70 8.26
C LEU A 21 -23.89 21.74 7.80
N ALA A 22 -23.21 22.87 7.99
CA ALA A 22 -21.79 22.99 7.65
C ALA A 22 -20.93 22.03 8.49
N GLY A 23 -21.22 21.91 9.80
CA GLY A 23 -20.53 20.97 10.68
C GLY A 23 -20.79 19.51 10.28
N GLY A 24 -22.02 19.15 9.95
CA GLY A 24 -22.36 17.81 9.47
C GLY A 24 -21.64 17.46 8.16
N LEU A 25 -21.60 18.37 7.19
CA LEU A 25 -20.86 18.16 5.94
C LEU A 25 -19.35 18.11 6.17
N ALA A 26 -18.81 18.87 7.11
CA ALA A 26 -17.40 18.83 7.44
C ALA A 26 -16.99 17.46 8.01
N ILE A 27 -17.82 16.87 8.88
CA ILE A 27 -17.56 15.53 9.46
C ILE A 27 -17.51 14.47 8.36
N LEU A 28 -18.39 14.52 7.36
CA LEU A 28 -18.40 13.57 6.25
C LEU A 28 -17.18 13.70 5.32
N LYS A 29 -16.54 14.85 5.27
CA LYS A 29 -15.36 15.13 4.45
C LYS A 29 -14.04 15.01 5.22
N LEU A 30 -14.06 14.78 6.53
CA LEU A 30 -12.83 14.55 7.27
C LEU A 30 -12.19 13.24 6.81
N PRO A 31 -10.95 13.27 6.28
CA PRO A 31 -10.22 12.05 5.99
C PRO A 31 -9.90 11.35 7.31
N ILE A 32 -10.56 10.22 7.56
CA ILE A 32 -10.29 9.38 8.73
C ILE A 32 -9.05 8.54 8.44
N ASN A 33 -7.89 9.16 8.40
CA ASN A 33 -6.64 8.44 8.45
C ASN A 33 -6.35 8.13 9.92
N GLN A 34 -6.61 6.90 10.34
CA GLN A 34 -6.36 6.43 11.72
C GLN A 34 -4.89 6.52 12.13
N TYR A 35 -3.97 6.56 11.16
CA TYR A 35 -2.53 6.70 11.40
C TYR A 35 -1.94 7.67 10.38
N PRO A 36 -1.05 8.58 10.82
CA PRO A 36 -0.25 9.32 9.87
C PRO A 36 0.56 8.31 9.05
N SER A 37 0.58 8.46 7.72
CA SER A 37 1.37 7.63 6.81
C SER A 37 2.86 7.93 7.00
N ILE A 38 3.43 7.45 8.13
CA ILE A 38 4.85 7.63 8.46
C ILE A 38 5.70 6.69 7.61
N ALA A 39 5.13 5.57 7.18
CA ALA A 39 5.83 4.62 6.34
C ALA A 39 5.78 5.08 4.86
N PRO A 40 6.93 5.08 4.17
CA PRO A 40 6.97 5.35 2.75
C PRO A 40 6.10 4.34 2.00
N PRO A 41 5.37 4.76 0.95
CA PRO A 41 4.56 3.86 0.16
C PRO A 41 5.44 2.84 -0.55
N ALA A 42 4.97 1.60 -0.63
CA ALA A 42 5.69 0.54 -1.30
C ALA A 42 4.75 -0.30 -2.18
N VAL A 43 5.28 -0.80 -3.28
CA VAL A 43 4.61 -1.68 -4.22
C VAL A 43 5.35 -3.01 -4.28
N GLY A 44 4.64 -4.10 -4.02
CA GLY A 44 5.16 -5.46 -4.11
C GLY A 44 4.88 -6.06 -5.49
N ILE A 45 5.88 -6.69 -6.07
CA ILE A 45 5.80 -7.44 -7.32
C ILE A 45 6.14 -8.89 -6.98
N SER A 46 5.27 -9.81 -7.36
CA SER A 46 5.49 -11.24 -7.16
C SER A 46 5.43 -11.97 -8.49
N VAL A 47 6.42 -12.83 -8.73
CA VAL A 47 6.54 -13.65 -9.94
C VAL A 47 6.95 -15.06 -9.54
N SER A 48 6.49 -16.04 -10.31
CA SER A 48 6.91 -17.43 -10.17
C SER A 48 7.53 -17.91 -11.49
N TYR A 49 8.66 -18.63 -11.39
CA TYR A 49 9.32 -19.26 -12.53
C TYR A 49 9.53 -20.76 -12.23
N PRO A 50 8.50 -21.58 -12.38
CA PRO A 50 8.55 -23.00 -12.03
C PRO A 50 9.70 -23.74 -12.73
N GLY A 51 10.49 -24.50 -11.97
CA GLY A 51 11.60 -25.29 -12.48
C GLY A 51 12.93 -24.52 -12.64
N ALA A 52 12.97 -23.23 -12.42
CA ALA A 52 14.21 -22.47 -12.41
C ALA A 52 14.89 -22.48 -11.02
N SER A 53 16.21 -22.38 -11.00
CA SER A 53 16.94 -22.15 -9.76
C SER A 53 16.82 -20.67 -9.33
N ALA A 54 17.02 -20.38 -8.03
CA ALA A 54 17.02 -19.01 -7.53
C ALA A 54 18.02 -18.12 -8.29
N GLN A 55 19.18 -18.65 -8.65
CA GLN A 55 20.18 -17.94 -9.45
C GLN A 55 19.67 -17.61 -10.86
N THR A 56 19.02 -18.58 -11.52
CA THR A 56 18.42 -18.35 -12.84
C THR A 56 17.33 -17.27 -12.78
N VAL A 57 16.46 -17.30 -11.76
CA VAL A 57 15.45 -16.28 -11.54
C VAL A 57 16.09 -14.92 -11.36
N GLN A 58 17.15 -14.83 -10.58
CA GLN A 58 17.88 -13.58 -10.35
C GLN A 58 18.42 -13.00 -11.65
N ASP A 59 19.11 -13.83 -12.47
CA ASP A 59 19.82 -13.35 -13.65
C ASP A 59 18.87 -13.04 -14.83
N THR A 60 17.78 -13.79 -14.97
CA THR A 60 16.89 -13.67 -16.14
C THR A 60 15.61 -12.87 -15.90
N VAL A 61 15.15 -12.77 -14.66
CA VAL A 61 13.88 -12.11 -14.34
C VAL A 61 14.09 -10.87 -13.48
N VAL A 62 14.82 -11.01 -12.36
CA VAL A 62 14.99 -9.89 -11.41
C VAL A 62 15.72 -8.73 -12.07
N GLN A 63 16.87 -8.99 -12.69
CA GLN A 63 17.69 -7.95 -13.33
C GLN A 63 16.92 -7.22 -14.44
N VAL A 64 16.14 -7.95 -15.25
CA VAL A 64 15.35 -7.35 -16.34
C VAL A 64 14.27 -6.41 -15.76
N ILE A 65 13.58 -6.88 -14.72
CA ILE A 65 12.53 -6.05 -14.06
C ILE A 65 13.17 -4.83 -13.40
N GLU A 66 14.24 -4.99 -12.63
CA GLU A 66 14.91 -3.88 -11.95
C GLU A 66 15.43 -2.82 -12.94
N GLN A 67 15.97 -3.23 -14.07
CA GLN A 67 16.42 -2.31 -15.12
C GLN A 67 15.26 -1.46 -15.67
N GLN A 68 14.09 -2.05 -15.85
CA GLN A 68 12.90 -1.33 -16.33
C GLN A 68 12.28 -0.43 -15.26
N LEU A 69 12.38 -0.82 -14.00
CA LEU A 69 11.88 -0.02 -12.88
C LEU A 69 12.75 1.19 -12.56
N ASN A 70 14.02 1.17 -12.98
CA ASN A 70 14.89 2.33 -12.84
C ASN A 70 14.32 3.54 -13.58
N GLY A 71 14.37 4.71 -12.92
CA GLY A 71 13.85 5.97 -13.48
C GLY A 71 12.36 6.17 -13.29
N ILE A 72 11.71 5.43 -12.38
CA ILE A 72 10.38 5.77 -11.89
C ILE A 72 10.47 6.99 -10.96
N ASP A 73 9.59 7.96 -11.14
CA ASP A 73 9.55 9.17 -10.32
C ASP A 73 9.26 8.83 -8.85
N GLY A 74 10.04 9.41 -7.96
CA GLY A 74 9.91 9.18 -6.52
C GLY A 74 10.39 7.80 -6.05
N LEU A 75 11.10 7.03 -6.87
CA LEU A 75 11.72 5.78 -6.48
C LEU A 75 12.85 6.03 -5.46
N ARG A 76 12.76 5.41 -4.29
CA ARG A 76 13.76 5.50 -3.24
C ARG A 76 14.74 4.35 -3.25
N TYR A 77 14.24 3.12 -3.22
CA TYR A 77 15.04 1.89 -3.36
C TYR A 77 14.19 0.70 -3.81
N ILE A 78 14.86 -0.29 -4.38
CA ILE A 78 14.29 -1.59 -4.74
C ILE A 78 14.96 -2.66 -3.87
N SER A 79 14.18 -3.59 -3.37
CA SER A 79 14.65 -4.78 -2.66
C SER A 79 14.06 -6.01 -3.33
N SER A 80 14.91 -6.97 -3.69
CA SER A 80 14.52 -8.19 -4.39
C SER A 80 14.93 -9.41 -3.60
N GLU A 81 14.04 -10.38 -3.51
CA GLU A 81 14.26 -11.66 -2.83
C GLU A 81 13.87 -12.79 -3.80
N SER A 82 14.79 -13.73 -4.00
CA SER A 82 14.57 -14.94 -4.79
C SER A 82 14.59 -16.14 -3.87
N ASN A 83 13.52 -16.93 -3.88
CA ASN A 83 13.37 -18.11 -3.04
C ASN A 83 13.77 -19.40 -3.79
N SER A 84 14.09 -20.45 -3.03
CA SER A 84 14.44 -21.75 -3.57
C SER A 84 13.28 -22.49 -4.25
N ASP A 85 12.04 -22.04 -4.01
CA ASP A 85 10.81 -22.54 -4.68
C ASP A 85 10.55 -21.90 -6.04
N ALA A 86 11.56 -21.19 -6.58
CA ALA A 86 11.46 -20.44 -7.82
C ALA A 86 10.42 -19.30 -7.82
N SER A 87 10.02 -18.86 -6.65
CA SER A 87 9.26 -17.61 -6.47
C SER A 87 10.22 -16.46 -6.22
N MET A 88 9.82 -15.26 -6.67
CA MET A 88 10.51 -14.04 -6.35
C MET A 88 9.55 -12.95 -5.87
N SER A 89 10.08 -12.08 -5.05
CA SER A 89 9.38 -10.91 -4.56
C SER A 89 10.27 -9.69 -4.72
N ILE A 90 9.77 -8.66 -5.39
CA ILE A 90 10.43 -7.36 -5.50
C ILE A 90 9.57 -6.34 -4.77
N THR A 91 10.17 -5.60 -3.85
CA THR A 91 9.54 -4.49 -3.15
C THR A 91 10.14 -3.18 -3.63
N VAL A 92 9.32 -2.37 -4.26
CA VAL A 92 9.66 -1.03 -4.74
C VAL A 92 9.18 -0.02 -3.71
N THR A 93 10.11 0.70 -3.07
CA THR A 93 9.79 1.71 -2.05
C THR A 93 9.96 3.10 -2.63
N PHE A 94 8.96 3.95 -2.41
CA PHE A 94 8.91 5.31 -2.91
C PHE A 94 9.19 6.34 -1.81
N ASP A 95 9.42 7.58 -2.19
CA ASP A 95 9.57 8.69 -1.26
C ASP A 95 8.25 8.99 -0.53
N GLN A 96 8.37 9.61 0.65
CA GLN A 96 7.20 10.05 1.42
C GLN A 96 6.41 11.11 0.63
N GLY A 97 5.08 10.96 0.61
CA GLY A 97 4.20 11.87 -0.09
C GLY A 97 3.82 11.45 -1.51
N VAL A 98 4.46 10.39 -2.06
CA VAL A 98 4.02 9.79 -3.31
C VAL A 98 2.69 9.07 -3.08
N ASP A 99 1.72 9.28 -3.99
CA ASP A 99 0.44 8.58 -3.94
C ASP A 99 0.64 7.08 -4.26
N PRO A 100 0.22 6.16 -3.39
CA PRO A 100 0.41 4.72 -3.61
C PRO A 100 -0.31 4.21 -4.86
N ASP A 101 -1.43 4.83 -5.26
CA ASP A 101 -2.17 4.44 -6.46
C ASP A 101 -1.43 4.83 -7.72
N ILE A 102 -0.87 6.04 -7.75
CA ILE A 102 -0.02 6.51 -8.84
C ILE A 102 1.25 5.65 -8.93
N ALA A 103 1.90 5.37 -7.81
CA ALA A 103 3.09 4.51 -7.75
C ALA A 103 2.80 3.12 -8.34
N GLN A 104 1.68 2.50 -7.98
CA GLN A 104 1.28 1.20 -8.53
C GLN A 104 1.07 1.25 -10.04
N VAL A 105 0.40 2.28 -10.56
CA VAL A 105 0.19 2.45 -12.00
C VAL A 105 1.51 2.62 -12.75
N GLN A 106 2.43 3.42 -12.22
CA GLN A 106 3.77 3.61 -12.80
C GLN A 106 4.55 2.28 -12.86
N VAL A 107 4.54 1.51 -11.76
CA VAL A 107 5.16 0.18 -11.73
C VAL A 107 4.53 -0.75 -12.76
N GLN A 108 3.19 -0.79 -12.86
CA GLN A 108 2.50 -1.62 -13.85
C GLN A 108 2.87 -1.24 -15.28
N ASN A 109 2.94 0.04 -15.60
CA ASN A 109 3.34 0.52 -16.93
C ASN A 109 4.77 0.08 -17.28
N LYS A 110 5.70 0.19 -16.33
CA LYS A 110 7.08 -0.27 -16.52
C LYS A 110 7.18 -1.79 -16.68
N LEU A 111 6.39 -2.55 -15.93
CA LEU A 111 6.35 -4.00 -16.05
C LEU A 111 5.77 -4.47 -17.38
N GLN A 112 4.83 -3.74 -17.98
CA GLN A 112 4.34 -4.04 -19.33
C GLN A 112 5.46 -3.95 -20.37
N LEU A 113 6.43 -3.04 -20.20
CA LEU A 113 7.60 -2.95 -21.05
C LEU A 113 8.61 -4.07 -20.79
N ALA A 114 8.70 -4.54 -19.54
CA ALA A 114 9.57 -5.66 -19.15
C ALA A 114 9.02 -7.02 -19.63
N THR A 115 7.69 -7.20 -19.64
CA THR A 115 7.03 -8.49 -19.91
C THR A 115 7.53 -9.19 -21.18
N PRO A 116 7.67 -8.54 -22.36
CA PRO A 116 8.14 -9.19 -23.56
C PRO A 116 9.62 -9.63 -23.51
N LEU A 117 10.39 -9.11 -22.54
CA LEU A 117 11.80 -9.43 -22.36
C LEU A 117 12.00 -10.62 -21.40
N LEU A 118 10.94 -11.06 -20.71
CA LEU A 118 10.98 -12.14 -19.75
C LEU A 118 10.82 -13.51 -20.42
N PRO A 119 11.30 -14.61 -19.78
CA PRO A 119 11.05 -15.97 -20.23
C PRO A 119 9.57 -16.27 -20.42
N GLN A 120 9.24 -17.12 -21.39
CA GLN A 120 7.86 -17.43 -21.78
C GLN A 120 7.06 -18.06 -20.64
N GLU A 121 7.70 -18.87 -19.81
CA GLU A 121 7.12 -19.51 -18.63
C GLU A 121 6.66 -18.47 -17.60
N VAL A 122 7.45 -17.41 -17.40
CA VAL A 122 7.12 -16.29 -16.51
C VAL A 122 5.95 -15.47 -17.06
N GLN A 123 5.95 -15.24 -18.37
CA GLN A 123 4.85 -14.52 -19.03
C GLN A 123 3.52 -15.28 -18.90
N GLN A 124 3.52 -16.62 -19.00
CA GLN A 124 2.32 -17.46 -18.85
C GLN A 124 1.78 -17.47 -17.41
N GLN A 125 2.66 -17.44 -16.39
CA GLN A 125 2.28 -17.36 -15.00
C GLN A 125 1.72 -15.97 -14.63
N GLY A 126 2.17 -14.95 -15.33
CA GLY A 126 1.82 -13.56 -15.08
C GLY A 126 2.57 -12.94 -13.91
N ILE A 127 2.60 -11.62 -13.91
CA ILE A 127 3.23 -10.80 -12.87
C ILE A 127 2.13 -10.22 -12.00
N ARG A 128 2.21 -10.47 -10.69
CA ARG A 128 1.27 -9.89 -9.72
C ARG A 128 1.87 -8.64 -9.10
N VAL A 129 1.12 -7.55 -9.16
CA VAL A 129 1.47 -6.27 -8.53
C VAL A 129 0.47 -5.95 -7.43
N THR A 130 0.95 -5.72 -6.23
CA THR A 130 0.14 -5.41 -5.04
C THR A 130 0.70 -4.20 -4.32
N LYS A 131 -0.17 -3.40 -3.70
CA LYS A 131 0.27 -2.37 -2.77
C LYS A 131 0.81 -3.06 -1.51
N ALA A 132 2.04 -2.78 -1.14
CA ALA A 132 2.59 -3.22 0.13
C ALA A 132 2.14 -2.24 1.23
N VAL A 133 0.87 -2.36 1.63
CA VAL A 133 0.38 -1.66 2.82
C VAL A 133 0.83 -2.50 4.01
N ARG A 134 1.82 -2.03 4.74
CA ARG A 134 2.19 -2.63 6.03
C ARG A 134 1.13 -2.24 7.07
N ASN A 135 0.00 -2.91 7.02
CA ASN A 135 -0.94 -2.91 8.13
C ASN A 135 -0.37 -3.82 9.21
N PHE A 136 0.39 -3.24 10.15
CA PHE A 136 0.67 -3.93 11.38
C PHE A 136 -0.62 -3.98 12.19
N LEU A 137 -1.38 -5.04 12.04
CA LEU A 137 -2.35 -5.44 13.05
C LEU A 137 -1.55 -5.84 14.29
N MET A 138 -1.90 -5.26 15.43
CA MET A 138 -1.33 -5.59 16.72
C MET A 138 -1.49 -7.10 16.98
N VAL A 139 -0.38 -7.83 17.06
CA VAL A 139 -0.38 -9.21 17.50
C VAL A 139 -0.38 -9.19 19.02
N ILE A 140 -1.53 -9.47 19.64
CA ILE A 140 -1.63 -9.66 21.10
C ILE A 140 -1.26 -11.11 21.38
N GLY A 141 -0.03 -11.34 21.86
CA GLY A 141 0.38 -12.61 22.44
C GLY A 141 -0.10 -12.69 23.88
N GLY A 142 -1.12 -13.49 24.16
CA GLY A 142 -1.50 -13.84 25.52
C GLY A 142 -0.55 -14.91 26.08
N VAL A 143 0.23 -14.58 27.10
CA VAL A 143 1.01 -15.56 27.86
C VAL A 143 0.20 -15.90 29.10
N SER A 144 -0.18 -17.18 29.27
CA SER A 144 -0.79 -17.68 30.48
C SER A 144 0.31 -18.07 31.47
N GLU A 145 0.44 -17.34 32.56
CA GLU A 145 1.37 -17.67 33.67
C GLU A 145 0.99 -18.95 34.43
N ALA A 146 -0.22 -19.47 34.22
CA ALA A 146 -0.76 -20.59 35.03
C ALA A 146 -0.64 -21.97 34.36
N GLY A 147 -0.03 -22.11 33.18
CA GLY A 147 0.18 -23.40 32.52
C GLY A 147 -1.12 -24.19 32.20
N SER A 148 -2.27 -23.53 32.14
CA SER A 148 -3.59 -24.17 31.97
C SER A 148 -4.07 -24.29 30.54
N MET A 149 -3.23 -24.07 29.55
CA MET A 149 -3.57 -24.45 28.17
C MET A 149 -3.02 -25.83 27.87
N ASP A 150 -3.87 -26.83 28.01
CA ASP A 150 -3.62 -28.16 27.48
C ASP A 150 -3.42 -28.07 25.96
N ARG A 151 -2.36 -28.73 25.50
CA ARG A 151 -2.12 -29.00 24.09
C ARG A 151 -3.31 -29.82 23.58
N PHE A 152 -4.04 -29.27 22.64
CA PHE A 152 -4.94 -30.09 21.83
C PHE A 152 -4.07 -30.98 20.94
N ASP A 153 -4.16 -32.30 21.18
CA ASP A 153 -3.66 -33.34 20.28
C ASP A 153 -4.38 -33.34 18.94
#